data_1b04feb72cf24c3faa086a1610ab7639
#
_entry.id   1b04feb72cf24c3faa086a1610ab7639
#
_cell.length_a   1.000
_cell.length_b   1.000
_cell.length_c   1.000
_cell.angle_alpha   90.00
_cell.angle_beta   90.00
_cell.angle_gamma   90.00
#
_symmetry.space_group_name_H-M   'P 1'
#
loop_
_entity.id
_entity.type
_entity.pdbx_description
1 polymer ?
#
loop_
_entity_poly.entity_id
_entity_poly.type
_entity_poly.pdbx_seq_one_letter_code
_entity_poly.pdbx_strand_id
1 'polypeptide(L)'
;MAQQTLVKKQNNQPVFSVFMKQENIKNLVQQAVGKEAQRFTAAIISAVSNNPALQKCEQSTILSAALLGQGLNLSPSPQLGHYYLVPFEDRKNNRTVAQFQIGYKGYIQLAMRSGQYTDLDVIEIKEGEYKGKDKKTGKTVFEFIEDDDVREGLPTVGYMAYFELVNGFRKQIYWTKGKMLSHADKYSPAFSKDGEVVHTRFGDKQKVSYEDFVAGNYDQNDAWLYSSFWYKSFDEMAFKTMLRQLISKWGIMSVEMQDAFTHDDAVIAEDGTASYVEYDDSANVDYEGEPATPAQAATVTADEVADLDFFGDNDTNK
;
A
#
# COMPACT_ATOMS: atom_id res chain seq x y z
N MET A 1 0.06 -0.49 -51.96
CA MET A 1 0.59 -0.52 -50.59
C MET A 1 -0.24 0.44 -49.76
N ALA A 2 -1.17 -0.10 -49.00
CA ALA A 2 -2.05 0.72 -48.12
C ALA A 2 -1.38 0.92 -46.78
N GLN A 3 -1.04 2.17 -46.45
CA GLN A 3 -0.60 2.54 -45.11
C GLN A 3 -1.79 2.46 -44.16
N GLN A 4 -1.80 1.45 -43.31
CA GLN A 4 -2.67 1.41 -42.15
C GLN A 4 -2.17 2.43 -41.13
N THR A 5 -2.85 3.56 -41.05
CA THR A 5 -2.70 4.55 -39.98
C THR A 5 -3.25 3.94 -38.70
N LEU A 6 -2.37 3.56 -37.80
CA LEU A 6 -2.74 3.15 -36.45
C LEU A 6 -3.36 4.36 -35.74
N VAL A 7 -4.68 4.41 -35.69
CA VAL A 7 -5.44 5.36 -34.87
C VAL A 7 -5.15 5.03 -33.42
N LYS A 8 -4.32 5.84 -32.75
CA LYS A 8 -4.21 5.86 -31.30
C LYS A 8 -5.62 6.11 -30.76
N LYS A 9 -6.19 5.10 -30.09
CA LYS A 9 -7.43 5.24 -29.36
C LYS A 9 -7.19 6.29 -28.26
N GLN A 10 -7.56 7.54 -28.51
CA GLN A 10 -7.57 8.57 -27.48
C GLN A 10 -8.57 8.12 -26.42
N ASN A 11 -8.10 8.04 -25.20
CA ASN A 11 -8.93 7.75 -24.04
C ASN A 11 -9.87 8.96 -23.87
N ASN A 12 -11.09 8.85 -24.39
CA ASN A 12 -12.08 9.94 -24.46
C ASN A 12 -12.84 10.05 -23.12
N GLN A 13 -12.19 9.74 -22.00
CA GLN A 13 -12.77 9.92 -20.69
C GLN A 13 -12.87 11.43 -20.38
N PRO A 14 -14.00 11.91 -19.85
CA PRO A 14 -14.12 13.29 -19.42
C PRO A 14 -13.09 13.57 -18.32
N VAL A 15 -12.62 14.81 -18.21
CA VAL A 15 -11.73 15.22 -17.12
C VAL A 15 -12.36 14.83 -15.78
N PHE A 16 -11.56 14.31 -14.85
CA PHE A 16 -12.07 13.80 -13.55
C PHE A 16 -12.96 14.79 -12.80
N SER A 17 -12.66 16.08 -12.90
CA SER A 17 -13.52 17.14 -12.33
C SER A 17 -14.92 17.21 -12.95
N VAL A 18 -15.06 16.82 -14.23
CA VAL A 18 -16.37 16.73 -14.93
C VAL A 18 -17.12 15.48 -14.47
N PHE A 19 -16.43 14.35 -14.31
CA PHE A 19 -16.99 13.12 -13.73
C PHE A 19 -17.59 13.37 -12.34
N MET A 20 -16.83 14.03 -11.46
CA MET A 20 -17.29 14.36 -10.10
C MET A 20 -18.47 15.33 -10.05
N LYS A 21 -18.79 16.04 -11.15
CA LYS A 21 -19.96 16.92 -11.26
C LYS A 21 -21.23 16.22 -11.73
N GLN A 22 -21.15 14.96 -12.17
CA GLN A 22 -22.33 14.20 -12.56
C GLN A 22 -23.27 14.01 -11.37
N GLU A 23 -24.58 14.12 -11.59
CA GLU A 23 -25.56 14.14 -10.51
C GLU A 23 -25.60 12.82 -9.72
N ASN A 24 -25.48 11.68 -10.41
CA ASN A 24 -25.36 10.37 -9.76
C ASN A 24 -24.12 10.27 -8.86
N ILE A 25 -22.99 10.82 -9.30
CA ILE A 25 -21.72 10.80 -8.53
C ILE A 25 -21.81 11.75 -7.32
N LYS A 26 -22.37 12.93 -7.49
CA LYS A 26 -22.61 13.86 -6.38
C LYS A 26 -23.49 13.23 -5.31
N ASN A 27 -24.60 12.58 -5.74
CA ASN A 27 -25.52 11.92 -4.84
C ASN A 27 -24.83 10.76 -4.09
N LEU A 28 -24.03 9.94 -4.79
CA LEU A 28 -23.24 8.89 -4.17
C LEU A 28 -22.26 9.44 -3.10
N VAL A 29 -21.49 10.46 -3.46
CA VAL A 29 -20.56 11.10 -2.52
C VAL A 29 -21.32 11.74 -1.36
N GLN A 30 -22.44 12.41 -1.61
CA GLN A 30 -23.23 13.01 -0.55
C GLN A 30 -23.81 11.98 0.43
N GLN A 31 -24.25 10.81 -0.07
CA GLN A 31 -24.73 9.71 0.76
C GLN A 31 -23.60 9.06 1.58
N ALA A 32 -22.42 8.87 0.97
CA ALA A 32 -21.30 8.21 1.61
C ALA A 32 -20.58 9.10 2.65
N VAL A 33 -20.44 10.40 2.36
CA VAL A 33 -19.57 11.32 3.12
C VAL A 33 -20.37 12.39 3.88
N GLY A 34 -21.64 12.60 3.52
CA GLY A 34 -22.51 13.55 4.19
C GLY A 34 -21.99 14.99 4.15
N LYS A 35 -21.86 15.62 5.31
CA LYS A 35 -21.47 17.05 5.41
C LYS A 35 -20.05 17.35 4.87
N GLU A 36 -19.18 16.38 4.82
CA GLU A 36 -17.81 16.53 4.34
C GLU A 36 -17.67 16.37 2.81
N ALA A 37 -18.76 16.10 2.09
CA ALA A 37 -18.75 15.78 0.65
C ALA A 37 -18.05 16.84 -0.21
N GLN A 38 -18.23 18.12 0.10
CA GLN A 38 -17.59 19.21 -0.66
C GLN A 38 -16.08 19.22 -0.46
N ARG A 39 -15.62 19.06 0.80
CA ARG A 39 -14.19 19.01 1.15
C ARG A 39 -13.52 17.77 0.55
N PHE A 40 -14.19 16.63 0.66
CA PHE A 40 -13.74 15.36 0.08
C PHE A 40 -13.58 15.47 -1.44
N THR A 41 -14.60 15.99 -2.15
CA THR A 41 -14.56 16.18 -3.60
C THR A 41 -13.40 17.08 -4.03
N ALA A 42 -13.21 18.21 -3.33
CA ALA A 42 -12.12 19.13 -3.62
C ALA A 42 -10.75 18.48 -3.42
N ALA A 43 -10.57 17.71 -2.35
CA ALA A 43 -9.31 17.01 -2.04
C ALA A 43 -8.95 15.97 -3.11
N ILE A 44 -9.93 15.16 -3.57
CA ILE A 44 -9.68 14.15 -4.60
C ILE A 44 -9.40 14.78 -5.96
N ILE A 45 -10.18 15.80 -6.36
CA ILE A 45 -9.92 16.52 -7.61
C ILE A 45 -8.50 17.10 -7.60
N SER A 46 -8.07 17.68 -6.48
CA SER A 46 -6.71 18.19 -6.33
C SER A 46 -5.66 17.07 -6.45
N ALA A 47 -5.86 15.94 -5.77
CA ALA A 47 -4.94 14.80 -5.83
C ALA A 47 -4.79 14.25 -7.27
N VAL A 48 -5.90 14.10 -7.99
CA VAL A 48 -5.88 13.63 -9.39
C VAL A 48 -5.27 14.66 -10.33
N SER A 49 -5.57 15.94 -10.14
CA SER A 49 -5.03 17.03 -11.00
C SER A 49 -3.51 17.14 -10.90
N ASN A 50 -2.96 16.87 -9.71
CA ASN A 50 -1.52 16.92 -9.45
C ASN A 50 -0.77 15.63 -9.85
N ASN A 51 -1.50 14.57 -10.28
CA ASN A 51 -0.90 13.31 -10.70
C ASN A 51 -1.36 12.92 -12.12
N PRO A 52 -0.57 13.20 -13.16
CA PRO A 52 -0.93 12.89 -14.55
C PRO A 52 -1.18 11.41 -14.82
N ALA A 53 -0.59 10.51 -14.02
CA ALA A 53 -0.80 9.08 -14.17
C ALA A 53 -2.20 8.66 -13.65
N LEU A 54 -2.71 9.28 -12.58
CA LEU A 54 -4.08 9.07 -12.10
C LEU A 54 -5.13 9.55 -13.09
N GLN A 55 -4.84 10.59 -13.88
CA GLN A 55 -5.78 11.07 -14.91
C GLN A 55 -6.06 10.05 -16.02
N LYS A 56 -5.21 9.01 -16.14
CA LYS A 56 -5.38 7.92 -17.11
C LYS A 56 -6.19 6.74 -16.54
N CYS A 57 -6.39 6.70 -15.23
CA CYS A 57 -7.11 5.62 -14.57
C CYS A 57 -8.61 5.71 -14.84
N GLU A 58 -9.29 4.57 -14.76
CA GLU A 58 -10.76 4.53 -14.71
C GLU A 58 -11.24 5.33 -13.50
N GLN A 59 -12.12 6.29 -13.76
CA GLN A 59 -12.55 7.29 -12.78
C GLN A 59 -13.32 6.69 -11.60
N SER A 60 -14.08 5.62 -11.85
CA SER A 60 -14.78 4.87 -10.81
C SER A 60 -13.79 4.27 -9.79
N THR A 61 -12.67 3.69 -10.25
CA THR A 61 -11.68 3.09 -9.34
C THR A 61 -10.99 4.14 -8.46
N ILE A 62 -10.77 5.35 -8.98
CA ILE A 62 -10.26 6.48 -8.19
C ILE A 62 -11.26 6.85 -7.08
N LEU A 63 -12.54 7.00 -7.46
CA LEU A 63 -13.60 7.38 -6.52
C LEU A 63 -13.79 6.31 -5.43
N SER A 64 -13.90 5.03 -5.83
CA SER A 64 -14.09 3.93 -4.89
C SER A 64 -12.94 3.80 -3.89
N ALA A 65 -11.69 3.88 -4.37
CA ALA A 65 -10.52 3.87 -3.50
C ALA A 65 -10.48 5.08 -2.54
N ALA A 66 -10.91 6.26 -3.00
CA ALA A 66 -11.00 7.44 -2.16
C ALA A 66 -12.12 7.34 -1.12
N LEU A 67 -13.27 6.76 -1.48
CA LEU A 67 -14.38 6.51 -0.54
C LEU A 67 -13.99 5.50 0.52
N LEU A 68 -13.22 4.46 0.18
CA LEU A 68 -12.65 3.55 1.17
C LEU A 68 -11.76 4.30 2.17
N GLY A 69 -10.82 5.13 1.69
CA GLY A 69 -9.99 5.96 2.56
C GLY A 69 -10.80 6.87 3.48
N GLN A 70 -11.89 7.42 2.98
CA GLN A 70 -12.82 8.23 3.78
C GLN A 70 -13.57 7.38 4.83
N GLY A 71 -14.01 6.17 4.46
CA GLY A 71 -14.64 5.22 5.40
C GLY A 71 -13.70 4.85 6.55
N LEU A 72 -12.40 4.74 6.28
CA LEU A 72 -11.35 4.58 7.28
C LEU A 72 -11.02 5.88 8.03
N ASN A 73 -11.69 6.98 7.72
CA ASN A 73 -11.42 8.32 8.24
C ASN A 73 -9.94 8.73 8.05
N LEU A 74 -9.38 8.41 6.90
CA LEU A 74 -8.04 8.79 6.46
C LEU A 74 -8.12 9.90 5.40
N SER A 75 -7.14 10.80 5.42
CA SER A 75 -7.10 11.91 4.47
C SER A 75 -6.50 11.48 3.12
N PRO A 76 -7.10 11.89 1.98
CA PRO A 76 -6.53 11.66 0.65
C PRO A 76 -5.35 12.60 0.33
N SER A 77 -4.97 13.50 1.22
CA SER A 77 -3.88 14.43 1.00
C SER A 77 -2.54 13.70 0.97
N PRO A 78 -1.80 13.73 -0.16
CA PRO A 78 -0.49 13.10 -0.25
C PRO A 78 0.52 13.62 0.78
N GLN A 79 0.37 14.87 1.20
CA GLN A 79 1.26 15.51 2.21
C GLN A 79 1.11 14.86 3.59
N LEU A 80 -0.08 14.36 3.92
CA LEU A 80 -0.31 13.64 5.17
C LEU A 80 0.17 12.19 5.12
N GLY A 81 0.26 11.59 3.94
CA GLY A 81 0.76 10.23 3.75
C GLY A 81 -0.08 9.14 4.42
N HIS A 82 -1.39 9.40 4.62
CA HIS A 82 -2.27 8.40 5.23
C HIS A 82 -2.58 7.26 4.27
N TYR A 83 -2.89 7.58 3.03
CA TYR A 83 -3.03 6.61 1.94
C TYR A 83 -2.74 7.28 0.60
N TYR A 84 -2.51 6.46 -0.40
CA TYR A 84 -2.18 6.86 -1.75
C TYR A 84 -3.12 6.17 -2.74
N LEU A 85 -3.47 6.91 -3.80
CA LEU A 85 -4.10 6.36 -4.99
C LEU A 85 -2.98 6.06 -5.99
N VAL A 86 -2.72 4.80 -6.25
CA VAL A 86 -1.58 4.38 -7.07
C VAL A 86 -2.06 3.90 -8.43
N PRO A 87 -1.64 4.54 -9.54
CA PRO A 87 -1.99 4.09 -10.88
C PRO A 87 -1.37 2.72 -11.17
N PHE A 88 -2.18 1.80 -11.68
CA PHE A 88 -1.77 0.46 -12.04
C PHE A 88 -2.29 0.07 -13.43
N GLU A 89 -1.44 -0.53 -14.27
CA GLU A 89 -1.83 -1.07 -15.57
C GLU A 89 -2.36 -2.50 -15.43
N ASP A 90 -3.65 -2.66 -15.49
CA ASP A 90 -4.32 -3.97 -15.62
C ASP A 90 -4.22 -4.44 -17.07
N ARG A 91 -3.10 -5.08 -17.42
CA ARG A 91 -2.81 -5.55 -18.78
C ARG A 91 -3.80 -6.60 -19.25
N LYS A 92 -4.30 -7.45 -18.35
CA LYS A 92 -5.27 -8.49 -18.64
C LYS A 92 -6.58 -7.91 -19.19
N ASN A 93 -7.03 -6.80 -18.61
CA ASN A 93 -8.25 -6.11 -19.01
C ASN A 93 -7.98 -4.87 -19.88
N ASN A 94 -6.72 -4.61 -20.23
CA ASN A 94 -6.28 -3.47 -21.07
C ASN A 94 -6.82 -2.13 -20.56
N ARG A 95 -6.70 -1.88 -19.25
CA ARG A 95 -7.17 -0.67 -18.58
C ARG A 95 -6.14 -0.21 -17.55
N THR A 96 -6.20 1.08 -17.20
CA THR A 96 -5.44 1.64 -16.08
C THR A 96 -6.41 1.92 -14.94
N VAL A 97 -6.09 1.43 -13.75
CA VAL A 97 -6.94 1.52 -12.55
C VAL A 97 -6.19 2.20 -11.41
N ALA A 98 -6.92 2.72 -10.43
CA ALA A 98 -6.32 3.23 -9.21
C ALA A 98 -6.42 2.16 -8.12
N GLN A 99 -5.27 1.80 -7.54
CA GLN A 99 -5.19 0.96 -6.34
C GLN A 99 -5.21 1.83 -5.08
N PHE A 100 -5.90 1.37 -4.06
CA PHE A 100 -5.79 1.92 -2.71
C PHE A 100 -4.53 1.37 -2.04
N GLN A 101 -3.66 2.25 -1.57
CA GLN A 101 -2.48 1.86 -0.79
C GLN A 101 -2.40 2.68 0.48
N ILE A 102 -2.47 2.03 1.63
CA ILE A 102 -2.29 2.70 2.91
C ILE A 102 -0.82 3.05 3.12
N GLY A 103 -0.55 4.26 3.59
CA GLY A 103 0.79 4.70 3.99
C GLY A 103 1.11 4.30 5.43
N TYR A 104 2.40 4.31 5.79
CA TYR A 104 2.80 4.01 7.17
C TYR A 104 2.15 4.96 8.20
N LYS A 105 1.99 6.24 7.86
CA LYS A 105 1.27 7.23 8.68
C LYS A 105 -0.21 6.89 8.85
N GLY A 106 -0.82 6.24 7.86
CA GLY A 106 -2.18 5.72 7.95
C GLY A 106 -2.30 4.61 8.98
N TYR A 107 -1.37 3.66 9.01
CA TYR A 107 -1.32 2.63 10.05
C TYR A 107 -1.18 3.23 11.46
N ILE A 108 -0.31 4.24 11.61
CA ILE A 108 -0.16 4.96 12.87
C ILE A 108 -1.48 5.62 13.29
N GLN A 109 -2.16 6.31 12.37
CA GLN A 109 -3.44 6.96 12.66
C GLN A 109 -4.52 5.95 13.11
N LEU A 110 -4.62 4.82 12.43
CA LEU A 110 -5.58 3.76 12.81
C LEU A 110 -5.24 3.15 14.17
N ALA A 111 -3.96 2.89 14.44
CA ALA A 111 -3.50 2.37 15.71
C ALA A 111 -3.80 3.33 16.87
N MET A 112 -3.44 4.60 16.73
CA MET A 112 -3.70 5.62 17.77
C MET A 112 -5.20 5.78 18.03
N ARG A 113 -6.03 5.82 17.00
CA ARG A 113 -7.49 5.95 17.15
C ARG A 113 -8.17 4.74 17.77
N SER A 114 -7.55 3.55 17.67
CA SER A 114 -8.07 2.35 18.34
C SER A 114 -8.06 2.45 19.88
N GLY A 115 -7.24 3.37 20.45
CA GLY A 115 -7.05 3.53 21.89
C GLY A 115 -6.36 2.33 22.55
N GLN A 116 -5.82 1.39 21.78
CA GLN A 116 -5.16 0.17 22.31
C GLN A 116 -3.65 0.33 22.48
N TYR A 117 -3.07 1.36 21.86
CA TYR A 117 -1.63 1.60 21.84
C TYR A 117 -1.29 2.81 22.72
N THR A 118 -0.41 2.65 23.69
CA THR A 118 0.17 3.74 24.49
C THR A 118 1.44 4.29 23.84
N ASP A 119 2.12 3.45 23.06
CA ASP A 119 3.29 3.83 22.28
C ASP A 119 3.34 3.01 20.99
N LEU A 120 3.76 3.64 19.90
CA LEU A 120 3.96 3.01 18.60
C LEU A 120 4.99 3.82 17.83
N ASP A 121 6.08 3.15 17.44
CA ASP A 121 7.15 3.79 16.68
C ASP A 121 7.70 2.89 15.59
N VAL A 122 8.24 3.52 14.54
CA VAL A 122 9.00 2.87 13.47
C VAL A 122 10.14 3.78 13.04
N ILE A 123 11.35 3.27 13.15
CA ILE A 123 12.56 4.06 12.93
C ILE A 123 13.61 3.29 12.11
N GLU A 124 14.49 4.07 11.49
CA GLU A 124 15.73 3.58 10.93
C GLU A 124 16.72 3.24 12.04
N ILE A 125 17.48 2.19 11.83
CA ILE A 125 18.65 1.85 12.66
C ILE A 125 19.90 2.18 11.87
N LYS A 126 20.71 3.06 12.44
CA LYS A 126 21.94 3.53 11.84
C LYS A 126 23.12 2.63 12.18
N GLU A 127 24.18 2.74 11.40
CA GLU A 127 25.41 2.00 11.65
C GLU A 127 25.94 2.27 13.07
N GLY A 128 26.28 1.20 13.78
CA GLY A 128 26.72 1.26 15.19
C GLY A 128 25.61 1.17 16.23
N GLU A 129 24.34 1.40 15.90
CA GLU A 129 23.22 1.33 16.87
C GLU A 129 22.80 -0.11 17.22
N TYR A 130 22.92 -1.05 16.27
CA TYR A 130 22.58 -2.45 16.53
C TYR A 130 23.67 -3.15 17.34
N LYS A 131 23.37 -3.60 18.57
CA LYS A 131 24.30 -4.27 19.49
C LYS A 131 24.11 -5.79 19.57
N GLY A 132 23.29 -6.34 18.68
CA GLY A 132 23.04 -7.78 18.65
C GLY A 132 21.76 -8.18 19.36
N LYS A 133 21.73 -9.43 19.86
CA LYS A 133 20.59 -9.97 20.62
C LYS A 133 21.03 -10.34 22.02
N ASP A 134 20.19 -10.01 23.00
CA ASP A 134 20.35 -10.53 24.35
C ASP A 134 20.30 -12.06 24.32
N LYS A 135 21.32 -12.71 24.84
CA LYS A 135 21.52 -14.17 24.75
C LYS A 135 20.50 -14.96 25.57
N LYS A 136 19.87 -14.34 26.59
CA LYS A 136 18.90 -15.00 27.46
C LYS A 136 17.49 -14.87 26.95
N THR A 137 17.12 -13.67 26.46
CA THR A 137 15.74 -13.35 26.07
C THR A 137 15.53 -13.41 24.54
N GLY A 138 16.61 -13.42 23.74
CA GLY A 138 16.57 -13.32 22.30
C GLY A 138 16.10 -11.95 21.78
N LYS A 139 15.89 -10.98 22.66
CA LYS A 139 15.47 -9.62 22.29
C LYS A 139 16.61 -8.87 21.63
N THR A 140 16.30 -8.08 20.61
CA THR A 140 17.25 -7.20 19.96
C THR A 140 17.63 -6.04 20.88
N VAL A 141 18.93 -5.71 20.94
CA VAL A 141 19.47 -4.64 21.76
C VAL A 141 20.00 -3.54 20.86
N PHE A 142 19.61 -2.31 21.15
CA PHE A 142 20.07 -1.11 20.48
C PHE A 142 20.66 -0.13 21.47
N GLU A 143 21.61 0.67 21.01
CA GLU A 143 22.18 1.80 21.72
C GLU A 143 22.19 2.96 20.71
N PHE A 144 21.23 3.87 20.89
CA PHE A 144 21.04 4.96 19.96
C PHE A 144 22.09 6.04 20.13
N ILE A 145 22.48 6.65 19.02
CA ILE A 145 23.40 7.77 18.98
C ILE A 145 22.61 9.01 19.37
N GLU A 146 23.05 9.68 20.44
CA GLU A 146 22.33 10.85 21.03
C GLU A 146 22.49 12.12 20.19
N ASP A 147 23.58 12.26 19.43
CA ASP A 147 23.84 13.40 18.55
C ASP A 147 23.14 13.17 17.21
N ASP A 148 22.04 13.90 16.97
CA ASP A 148 21.22 13.78 15.77
C ASP A 148 22.02 14.13 14.49
N ASP A 149 22.90 15.13 14.53
CA ASP A 149 23.69 15.54 13.37
C ASP A 149 24.70 14.43 12.98
N VAL A 150 25.28 13.76 13.97
CA VAL A 150 26.15 12.60 13.75
C VAL A 150 25.33 11.42 13.23
N ARG A 151 24.17 11.18 13.84
CA ARG A 151 23.30 10.06 13.50
C ARG A 151 22.75 10.15 12.06
N GLU A 152 22.33 11.32 11.62
CA GLU A 152 21.81 11.53 10.26
C GLU A 152 22.87 11.28 9.18
N GLY A 153 24.15 11.54 9.48
CA GLY A 153 25.27 11.26 8.59
C GLY A 153 25.60 9.77 8.40
N LEU A 154 25.04 8.89 9.23
CA LEU A 154 25.37 7.46 9.20
C LEU A 154 24.44 6.66 8.28
N PRO A 155 24.96 5.58 7.65
CA PRO A 155 24.15 4.70 6.82
C PRO A 155 23.05 4.00 7.61
N THR A 156 21.87 3.87 7.01
CA THR A 156 20.80 3.03 7.52
C THR A 156 21.13 1.56 7.28
N VAL A 157 21.26 0.76 8.36
CA VAL A 157 21.57 -0.67 8.34
C VAL A 157 20.37 -1.57 8.56
N GLY A 158 19.24 -1.00 9.00
CA GLY A 158 18.02 -1.74 9.21
C GLY A 158 16.88 -0.85 9.70
N TYR A 159 15.77 -1.51 10.05
CA TYR A 159 14.54 -0.86 10.49
C TYR A 159 14.00 -1.57 11.71
N MET A 160 13.52 -0.81 12.69
CA MET A 160 12.87 -1.31 13.87
C MET A 160 11.46 -0.75 13.94
N ALA A 161 10.50 -1.59 14.34
CA ALA A 161 9.19 -1.14 14.77
C ALA A 161 8.92 -1.67 16.18
N TYR A 162 8.22 -0.87 16.96
CA TYR A 162 7.91 -1.13 18.36
C TYR A 162 6.51 -0.66 18.68
N PHE A 163 5.83 -1.34 19.60
CA PHE A 163 4.65 -0.81 20.28
C PHE A 163 4.59 -1.23 21.75
N GLU A 164 3.83 -0.45 22.50
CA GLU A 164 3.32 -0.78 23.82
C GLU A 164 1.79 -0.65 23.81
N LEU A 165 1.11 -1.69 24.30
CA LEU A 165 -0.34 -1.71 24.45
C LEU A 165 -0.76 -1.18 25.84
N VAL A 166 -2.00 -0.72 25.97
CA VAL A 166 -2.59 -0.24 27.23
C VAL A 166 -2.54 -1.27 28.35
N ASN A 167 -2.45 -2.57 28.03
CA ASN A 167 -2.31 -3.65 29.02
C ASN A 167 -0.84 -3.92 29.43
N GLY A 168 0.11 -3.09 28.94
CA GLY A 168 1.54 -3.21 29.22
C GLY A 168 2.28 -4.23 28.35
N PHE A 169 1.61 -4.89 27.38
CA PHE A 169 2.29 -5.77 26.45
C PHE A 169 3.15 -4.95 25.49
N ARG A 170 4.42 -5.35 25.35
CA ARG A 170 5.41 -4.68 24.50
C ARG A 170 5.96 -5.64 23.48
N LYS A 171 6.09 -5.18 22.26
CA LYS A 171 6.72 -5.94 21.19
C LYS A 171 7.56 -5.03 20.29
N GLN A 172 8.75 -5.53 19.93
CA GLN A 172 9.59 -4.94 18.90
C GLN A 172 10.00 -5.99 17.87
N ILE A 173 10.18 -5.57 16.64
CA ILE A 173 10.78 -6.34 15.56
C ILE A 173 11.88 -5.54 14.91
N TYR A 174 12.87 -6.23 14.37
CA TYR A 174 13.97 -5.64 13.63
C TYR A 174 14.27 -6.43 12.38
N TRP A 175 14.42 -5.73 11.27
CA TRP A 175 14.91 -6.29 10.02
C TRP A 175 16.12 -5.51 9.54
N THR A 176 17.15 -6.23 9.09
CA THR A 176 18.29 -5.62 8.41
C THR A 176 17.85 -5.02 7.08
N LYS A 177 18.59 -4.01 6.59
CA LYS A 177 18.35 -3.42 5.26
C LYS A 177 18.41 -4.47 4.15
N GLY A 178 19.37 -5.42 4.24
CA GLY A 178 19.45 -6.53 3.29
C GLY A 178 18.22 -7.43 3.27
N LYS A 179 17.63 -7.73 4.45
CA LYS A 179 16.36 -8.45 4.53
C LYS A 179 15.21 -7.65 3.94
N MET A 180 15.19 -6.33 4.16
CA MET A 180 14.15 -5.45 3.60
C MET A 180 14.25 -5.37 2.07
N LEU A 181 15.46 -5.26 1.52
CA LEU A 181 15.71 -5.31 0.08
C LEU A 181 15.20 -6.62 -0.54
N SER A 182 15.55 -7.76 0.09
CA SER A 182 15.05 -9.07 -0.39
C SER A 182 13.54 -9.22 -0.28
N HIS A 183 12.92 -8.57 0.72
CA HIS A 183 11.46 -8.52 0.81
C HIS A 183 10.84 -7.69 -0.30
N ALA A 184 11.39 -6.51 -0.58
CA ALA A 184 10.94 -5.65 -1.67
C ALA A 184 11.05 -6.36 -3.03
N ASP A 185 12.18 -7.01 -3.28
CA ASP A 185 12.46 -7.78 -4.48
C ASP A 185 11.45 -8.92 -4.71
N LYS A 186 11.11 -9.64 -3.63
CA LYS A 186 10.17 -10.75 -3.68
C LYS A 186 8.72 -10.33 -3.90
N TYR A 187 8.29 -9.21 -3.29
CA TYR A 187 6.86 -8.84 -3.21
C TYR A 187 6.49 -7.62 -4.05
N SER A 188 7.44 -6.98 -4.73
CA SER A 188 7.18 -5.85 -5.62
C SER A 188 7.76 -6.12 -7.00
N PRO A 189 6.96 -6.60 -7.95
CA PRO A 189 7.44 -6.93 -9.32
C PRO A 189 8.08 -5.75 -10.05
N ALA A 190 7.77 -4.52 -9.64
CA ALA A 190 8.38 -3.32 -10.20
C ALA A 190 9.73 -2.95 -9.56
N PHE A 191 10.20 -3.72 -8.57
CA PHE A 191 11.46 -3.51 -7.88
C PHE A 191 12.40 -4.70 -8.13
N SER A 192 13.67 -4.45 -8.36
CA SER A 192 14.71 -5.47 -8.40
C SER A 192 15.91 -5.01 -7.60
N LYS A 193 16.35 -5.87 -6.67
CA LYS A 193 17.51 -5.61 -5.83
C LYS A 193 18.80 -5.65 -6.62
N ASP A 194 18.97 -6.67 -7.44
CA ASP A 194 20.25 -6.96 -8.14
C ASP A 194 20.21 -6.54 -9.62
N GLY A 195 19.12 -5.89 -10.04
CA GLY A 195 18.85 -5.53 -11.43
C GLY A 195 18.23 -6.68 -12.22
N GLU A 196 17.50 -6.33 -13.28
CA GLU A 196 16.78 -7.30 -14.11
C GLU A 196 16.64 -6.79 -15.55
N VAL A 197 16.41 -7.71 -16.50
CA VAL A 197 16.04 -7.36 -17.86
C VAL A 197 14.53 -7.16 -17.94
N VAL A 198 14.11 -5.97 -18.35
CA VAL A 198 12.69 -5.65 -18.57
C VAL A 198 12.39 -5.72 -20.06
N HIS A 199 11.50 -6.62 -20.46
CA HIS A 199 11.07 -6.75 -21.84
C HIS A 199 10.04 -5.68 -22.17
N THR A 200 10.33 -4.85 -23.16
CA THR A 200 9.44 -3.79 -23.62
C THR A 200 9.07 -3.96 -25.09
N ARG A 201 8.03 -3.25 -25.53
CA ARG A 201 7.63 -3.23 -26.96
C ARG A 201 8.72 -2.70 -27.88
N PHE A 202 9.72 -2.00 -27.35
CA PHE A 202 10.79 -1.36 -28.09
C PHE A 202 12.14 -2.06 -27.92
N GLY A 203 12.15 -3.25 -27.30
CA GLY A 203 13.35 -4.03 -27.01
C GLY A 203 13.60 -4.17 -25.51
N ASP A 204 14.61 -4.93 -25.19
CA ASP A 204 14.99 -5.23 -23.81
C ASP A 204 15.70 -4.03 -23.19
N LYS A 205 15.37 -3.75 -21.94
CA LYS A 205 16.00 -2.73 -21.10
C LYS A 205 16.55 -3.37 -19.85
N GLN A 206 17.78 -2.96 -19.48
CA GLN A 206 18.43 -3.45 -18.27
C GLN A 206 18.20 -2.49 -17.11
N LYS A 207 17.54 -2.95 -16.04
CA LYS A 207 17.61 -2.26 -14.77
C LYS A 207 18.97 -2.53 -14.10
N VAL A 208 19.52 -1.52 -13.49
CA VAL A 208 20.73 -1.66 -12.65
C VAL A 208 20.35 -2.17 -11.25
N SER A 209 21.32 -2.53 -10.43
CA SER A 209 21.10 -2.87 -9.03
C SER A 209 20.51 -1.69 -8.24
N TYR A 210 19.88 -1.97 -7.09
CA TYR A 210 19.40 -0.91 -6.22
C TYR A 210 20.55 -0.02 -5.72
N GLU A 211 21.72 -0.56 -5.48
CA GLU A 211 22.91 0.19 -5.05
C GLU A 211 23.37 1.16 -6.14
N ASP A 212 23.44 0.71 -7.39
CA ASP A 212 23.77 1.57 -8.53
C ASP A 212 22.70 2.64 -8.77
N PHE A 213 21.42 2.30 -8.60
CA PHE A 213 20.34 3.26 -8.71
C PHE A 213 20.49 4.39 -7.66
N VAL A 214 20.73 4.05 -6.40
CA VAL A 214 20.94 5.04 -5.33
C VAL A 214 22.19 5.87 -5.57
N ALA A 215 23.25 5.27 -6.13
CA ALA A 215 24.46 5.97 -6.53
C ALA A 215 24.28 6.88 -7.77
N GLY A 216 23.14 6.80 -8.45
CA GLY A 216 22.88 7.54 -9.69
C GLY A 216 23.52 6.95 -10.94
N ASN A 217 24.02 5.72 -10.88
CA ASN A 217 24.72 5.00 -11.95
C ASN A 217 23.74 4.33 -12.93
N TYR A 218 22.76 5.07 -13.46
CA TYR A 218 21.80 4.57 -14.44
C TYR A 218 21.53 5.61 -15.55
N ASP A 219 21.05 5.15 -16.72
CA ASP A 219 20.68 6.06 -17.80
C ASP A 219 19.41 6.84 -17.42
N GLN A 220 19.51 8.18 -17.43
CA GLN A 220 18.38 9.07 -17.12
C GLN A 220 17.20 8.90 -18.10
N ASN A 221 17.46 8.46 -19.33
CA ASN A 221 16.41 8.14 -20.30
C ASN A 221 15.58 6.92 -19.87
N ASP A 222 16.14 6.07 -19.01
CA ASP A 222 15.52 4.86 -18.48
C ASP A 222 14.97 5.06 -17.04
N ALA A 223 14.91 6.31 -16.54
CA ALA A 223 14.39 6.64 -15.20
C ALA A 223 12.94 6.12 -14.96
N TRP A 224 12.15 5.93 -16.02
CA TRP A 224 10.80 5.37 -15.93
C TRP A 224 10.77 3.92 -15.45
N LEU A 225 11.87 3.14 -15.58
CA LEU A 225 12.01 1.78 -15.06
C LEU A 225 11.97 1.75 -13.52
N TYR A 226 12.33 2.85 -12.87
CA TYR A 226 12.45 2.99 -11.41
C TYR A 226 11.26 3.76 -10.83
N SER A 227 10.06 3.53 -11.37
CA SER A 227 8.83 4.24 -10.96
C SER A 227 8.24 3.76 -9.63
N SER A 228 8.60 2.56 -9.16
CA SER A 228 8.15 1.99 -7.90
C SER A 228 8.51 2.87 -6.69
N PHE A 229 7.65 2.90 -5.69
CA PHE A 229 7.94 3.57 -4.42
C PHE A 229 9.13 2.95 -3.67
N TRP A 230 9.45 1.69 -3.91
CA TRP A 230 10.67 1.06 -3.38
C TRP A 230 11.96 1.67 -3.92
N TYR A 231 11.92 2.34 -5.08
CA TYR A 231 13.06 3.15 -5.55
C TYR A 231 12.99 4.59 -5.05
N LYS A 232 11.79 5.20 -5.02
CA LYS A 232 11.61 6.64 -4.75
C LYS A 232 11.59 7.00 -3.27
N SER A 233 11.07 6.09 -2.43
CA SER A 233 10.83 6.32 -1.01
C SER A 233 11.02 5.02 -0.23
N PHE A 234 12.23 4.45 -0.33
CA PHE A 234 12.56 3.13 0.24
C PHE A 234 12.23 3.05 1.74
N ASP A 235 12.63 4.07 2.50
CA ASP A 235 12.46 4.07 3.96
C ASP A 235 10.97 4.14 4.35
N GLU A 236 10.15 4.91 3.65
CA GLU A 236 8.70 4.93 3.89
C GLU A 236 8.03 3.58 3.60
N MET A 237 8.47 2.89 2.55
CA MET A 237 7.99 1.53 2.23
C MET A 237 8.49 0.51 3.27
N ALA A 238 9.71 0.68 3.76
CA ALA A 238 10.25 -0.13 4.85
C ALA A 238 9.46 0.10 6.15
N PHE A 239 9.14 1.33 6.51
CA PHE A 239 8.30 1.67 7.66
C PHE A 239 6.91 1.05 7.53
N LYS A 240 6.26 1.18 6.37
CA LYS A 240 4.99 0.52 6.07
C LYS A 240 5.08 -0.99 6.34
N THR A 241 6.11 -1.63 5.78
CA THR A 241 6.33 -3.07 5.91
C THR A 241 6.56 -3.48 7.37
N MET A 242 7.38 -2.75 8.11
CA MET A 242 7.67 -3.03 9.52
C MET A 242 6.42 -2.91 10.39
N LEU A 243 5.65 -1.83 10.25
CA LEU A 243 4.39 -1.65 10.98
C LEU A 243 3.38 -2.73 10.63
N ARG A 244 3.21 -3.04 9.34
CA ARG A 244 2.33 -4.12 8.87
C ARG A 244 2.72 -5.46 9.51
N GLN A 245 4.01 -5.82 9.49
CA GLN A 245 4.52 -7.07 10.09
C GLN A 245 4.35 -7.10 11.61
N LEU A 246 4.55 -5.99 12.29
CA LEU A 246 4.42 -5.91 13.73
C LEU A 246 2.94 -6.00 14.17
N ILE A 247 2.08 -5.15 13.61
CA ILE A 247 0.68 -5.03 14.01
C ILE A 247 -0.10 -6.29 13.64
N SER A 248 0.05 -6.83 12.41
CA SER A 248 -0.70 -8.00 11.96
C SER A 248 -0.44 -9.26 12.79
N LYS A 249 0.76 -9.38 13.38
CA LYS A 249 1.14 -10.57 14.16
C LYS A 249 0.93 -10.43 15.65
N TRP A 250 1.03 -9.23 16.18
CA TRP A 250 1.16 -9.01 17.63
C TRP A 250 0.27 -7.88 18.14
N GLY A 251 -0.23 -7.02 17.25
CA GLY A 251 -1.06 -5.88 17.63
C GLY A 251 -2.53 -6.24 17.82
N ILE A 252 -3.25 -5.32 18.47
CA ILE A 252 -4.71 -5.36 18.54
C ILE A 252 -5.22 -4.50 17.38
N MET A 253 -6.00 -5.09 16.48
CA MET A 253 -6.56 -4.40 15.32
C MET A 253 -8.03 -4.07 15.56
N SER A 254 -8.40 -2.78 15.39
CA SER A 254 -9.79 -2.38 15.25
C SER A 254 -10.38 -2.88 13.92
N VAL A 255 -11.71 -2.82 13.77
CA VAL A 255 -12.39 -3.20 12.52
C VAL A 255 -11.85 -2.39 11.35
N GLU A 256 -11.72 -1.07 11.51
CA GLU A 256 -11.17 -0.18 10.47
C GLU A 256 -9.73 -0.55 10.10
N MET A 257 -8.95 -0.99 11.08
CA MET A 257 -7.58 -1.43 10.81
C MET A 257 -7.56 -2.75 10.05
N GLN A 258 -8.44 -3.70 10.38
CA GLN A 258 -8.59 -4.95 9.63
C GLN A 258 -9.02 -4.68 8.19
N ASP A 259 -9.97 -3.79 7.98
CA ASP A 259 -10.40 -3.33 6.65
C ASP A 259 -9.24 -2.72 5.87
N ALA A 260 -8.47 -1.83 6.49
CA ALA A 260 -7.31 -1.22 5.86
C ALA A 260 -6.25 -2.25 5.43
N PHE A 261 -6.00 -3.26 6.27
CA PHE A 261 -5.08 -4.35 5.95
C PHE A 261 -5.58 -5.24 4.81
N THR A 262 -6.88 -5.50 4.78
CA THR A 262 -7.52 -6.34 3.76
C THR A 262 -7.54 -5.65 2.40
N HIS A 263 -7.74 -4.34 2.36
CA HIS A 263 -7.87 -3.59 1.11
C HIS A 263 -6.56 -2.93 0.63
N ASP A 264 -5.46 -3.10 1.36
CA ASP A 264 -4.16 -2.55 0.96
C ASP A 264 -3.68 -3.22 -0.33
N ASP A 265 -3.25 -2.40 -1.30
CA ASP A 265 -2.86 -2.79 -2.65
C ASP A 265 -4.02 -3.34 -3.53
N ALA A 266 -5.28 -3.12 -3.16
CA ALA A 266 -6.44 -3.55 -3.92
C ALA A 266 -6.99 -2.45 -4.87
N VAL A 267 -7.63 -2.90 -5.95
CA VAL A 267 -8.55 -2.10 -6.76
C VAL A 267 -9.94 -2.27 -6.20
N ILE A 268 -10.59 -1.18 -5.85
CA ILE A 268 -11.92 -1.19 -5.26
C ILE A 268 -12.94 -0.93 -6.38
N ALA A 269 -13.88 -1.85 -6.56
CA ALA A 269 -14.99 -1.71 -7.50
C ALA A 269 -16.08 -0.77 -6.96
N GLU A 270 -17.04 -0.39 -7.79
CA GLU A 270 -18.15 0.51 -7.41
C GLU A 270 -19.04 -0.08 -6.30
N ASP A 271 -19.14 -1.40 -6.24
CA ASP A 271 -19.88 -2.15 -5.20
C ASP A 271 -19.11 -2.36 -3.90
N GLY A 272 -17.88 -1.83 -3.81
CA GLY A 272 -16.98 -1.99 -2.67
C GLY A 272 -16.15 -3.28 -2.70
N THR A 273 -16.31 -4.15 -3.69
CA THR A 273 -15.53 -5.38 -3.82
C THR A 273 -14.06 -5.07 -4.07
N ALA A 274 -13.18 -5.67 -3.30
CA ALA A 274 -11.74 -5.58 -3.50
C ALA A 274 -11.27 -6.63 -4.50
N SER A 275 -10.49 -6.23 -5.48
CA SER A 275 -9.80 -7.13 -6.39
C SER A 275 -8.30 -6.81 -6.41
N TYR A 276 -7.49 -7.87 -6.36
CA TYR A 276 -6.04 -7.73 -6.53
C TYR A 276 -5.72 -8.00 -7.99
N VAL A 277 -5.03 -7.05 -8.62
CA VAL A 277 -4.58 -7.27 -10.00
C VAL A 277 -3.37 -8.18 -9.94
N GLU A 278 -3.51 -9.38 -10.50
CA GLU A 278 -2.39 -10.30 -10.66
C GLU A 278 -1.39 -9.69 -11.65
N TYR A 279 -0.13 -9.63 -11.26
CA TYR A 279 0.95 -9.35 -12.19
C TYR A 279 1.07 -10.56 -13.12
N ASP A 280 0.88 -10.34 -14.41
CA ASP A 280 1.10 -11.38 -15.42
C ASP A 280 2.61 -11.61 -15.58
N ASP A 281 3.16 -12.50 -14.78
CA ASP A 281 4.52 -13.02 -14.88
C ASP A 281 4.65 -14.07 -16.00
N SER A 282 3.86 -13.98 -17.08
CA SER A 282 4.00 -14.90 -18.23
C SER A 282 5.27 -14.67 -19.07
N ALA A 283 6.29 -14.03 -18.51
CA ALA A 283 7.65 -14.04 -19.03
C ALA A 283 8.57 -14.77 -18.03
N ASN A 284 8.57 -16.11 -18.13
CA ASN A 284 9.59 -17.03 -17.62
C ASN A 284 10.22 -16.73 -16.25
N VAL A 285 9.62 -17.25 -15.16
CA VAL A 285 10.39 -17.82 -14.08
C VAL A 285 9.69 -19.11 -13.64
N ASP A 286 10.29 -20.24 -13.95
CA ASP A 286 10.00 -21.52 -13.31
C ASP A 286 10.35 -21.38 -11.82
N TYR A 287 9.36 -21.14 -10.99
CA TYR A 287 9.49 -21.12 -9.55
C TYR A 287 8.93 -22.40 -8.98
N GLU A 288 9.80 -23.40 -8.75
CA GLU A 288 9.50 -24.51 -7.84
C GLU A 288 9.55 -23.97 -6.39
N GLY A 289 8.41 -23.51 -5.93
CA GLY A 289 8.18 -23.13 -4.54
C GLY A 289 6.70 -22.83 -4.38
N GLU A 290 5.98 -23.67 -3.64
CA GLU A 290 4.56 -23.49 -3.39
C GLU A 290 4.29 -22.05 -2.91
N PRO A 291 3.49 -21.25 -3.64
CA PRO A 291 3.04 -19.96 -3.12
C PRO A 291 2.14 -20.23 -1.91
N ALA A 292 2.41 -19.55 -0.82
CA ALA A 292 1.44 -19.47 0.26
C ALA A 292 0.15 -18.91 -0.35
N THR A 293 -0.83 -19.78 -0.54
CA THR A 293 -2.16 -19.47 -1.06
C THR A 293 -2.73 -18.34 -0.21
N PRO A 294 -3.09 -17.17 -0.77
CA PRO A 294 -3.98 -16.27 -0.07
C PRO A 294 -5.24 -17.09 0.21
N ALA A 295 -5.67 -17.15 1.47
CA ALA A 295 -6.92 -17.78 1.81
C ALA A 295 -7.97 -17.22 0.84
N GLN A 296 -8.56 -18.10 0.03
CA GLN A 296 -9.68 -17.76 -0.83
C GLN A 296 -10.72 -17.13 0.11
N ALA A 297 -10.96 -15.85 -0.06
CA ALA A 297 -12.10 -15.19 0.55
C ALA A 297 -13.31 -15.93 -0.02
N ALA A 298 -13.92 -16.78 0.78
CA ALA A 298 -15.21 -17.37 0.47
C ALA A 298 -16.15 -16.17 0.29
N THR A 299 -16.66 -16.01 -0.91
CA THR A 299 -17.78 -15.12 -1.21
C THR A 299 -18.98 -15.67 -0.47
N VAL A 300 -19.20 -15.23 0.75
CA VAL A 300 -20.44 -15.47 1.48
C VAL A 300 -21.48 -14.56 0.85
N THR A 301 -22.40 -15.13 0.10
CA THR A 301 -23.51 -14.38 -0.48
C THR A 301 -24.50 -13.95 0.61
N ALA A 302 -25.19 -12.83 0.40
CA ALA A 302 -26.14 -12.28 1.38
C ALA A 302 -27.23 -13.28 1.81
N ASP A 303 -27.51 -14.31 1.01
CA ASP A 303 -28.48 -15.36 1.30
C ASP A 303 -27.94 -16.43 2.29
N GLU A 304 -26.62 -16.59 2.40
CA GLU A 304 -26.02 -17.53 3.37
C GLU A 304 -25.92 -16.97 4.80
N VAL A 305 -26.07 -15.65 4.95
CA VAL A 305 -26.08 -14.99 6.27
C VAL A 305 -27.46 -15.07 6.92
N ALA A 306 -28.52 -15.30 6.14
CA ALA A 306 -29.91 -15.37 6.63
C ALA A 306 -30.24 -16.68 7.39
N ASP A 307 -29.44 -17.72 7.24
CA ASP A 307 -29.67 -19.03 7.86
C ASP A 307 -28.87 -19.27 9.17
N LEU A 308 -28.15 -18.27 9.66
CA LEU A 308 -27.50 -18.34 10.97
C LEU A 308 -28.44 -17.76 12.04
N ASP A 309 -29.26 -18.65 12.59
CA ASP A 309 -30.14 -18.39 13.73
C ASP A 309 -29.29 -18.12 15.00
N PHE A 310 -28.95 -16.85 15.25
CA PHE A 310 -28.06 -16.45 16.33
C PHE A 310 -28.79 -16.11 17.64
N PHE A 311 -30.14 -16.22 17.67
CA PHE A 311 -30.95 -16.02 18.87
C PHE A 311 -31.84 -17.25 19.13
N GLY A 312 -31.25 -18.27 19.73
CA GLY A 312 -32.04 -19.31 20.36
C GLY A 312 -32.80 -18.73 21.55
N ASP A 313 -34.11 -18.66 21.43
CA ASP A 313 -35.04 -18.36 22.51
C ASP A 313 -34.79 -19.31 23.70
N ASN A 314 -34.24 -18.79 24.77
CA ASN A 314 -34.30 -19.47 26.07
C ASN A 314 -35.59 -19.07 26.80
N ASP A 315 -36.68 -19.69 26.39
CA ASP A 315 -37.86 -19.79 27.23
C ASP A 315 -37.66 -20.96 28.21
N THR A 316 -37.28 -20.66 29.44
CA THR A 316 -37.43 -21.59 30.57
C THR A 316 -38.56 -21.16 31.44
N ASN A 317 -39.70 -21.73 31.18
CA ASN A 317 -40.77 -21.93 32.13
C ASN A 317 -40.41 -23.11 33.03
N LYS A 318 -40.12 -22.88 34.29
CA LYS A 318 -40.63 -23.51 35.52
C LYS A 318 -39.79 -23.12 36.72
#